data_be9faf873af90447ef04d5c8c6364ccf
#
_entry.id   be9faf873af90447ef04d5c8c6364ccf
#
_cell.length_a   1.000
_cell.length_b   1.000
_cell.length_c   1.000
_cell.angle_alpha   90.00
_cell.angle_beta   90.00
_cell.angle_gamma   90.00
#
_symmetry.space_group_name_H-M   'P 1'
#
loop_
_entity.id
_entity.type
_entity.pdbx_description
1 polymer ?
#
loop_
_entity_poly.entity_id
_entity_poly.type
_entity_poly.pdbx_seq_one_letter_code
_entity_poly.pdbx_strand_id
1 'polypeptide(L)'
;MIARLNIFKMQPGTYEYLVSCGGQELFSGEGYPSIESAIKAGADTDGPITAMELAYSGIVGGTYTLNRLRADAASLATHLVDTVASVID
;
A
#
# COMPACT_ATOMS: atom_id res chain seq x y z
N MET A 1 -3.92 -8.09 14.01
CA MET A 1 -3.03 -8.66 12.98
C MET A 1 -2.52 -7.57 12.07
N ILE A 2 -1.24 -7.56 11.82
CA ILE A 2 -0.61 -6.59 10.92
C ILE A 2 -0.27 -7.31 9.61
N ALA A 3 -0.81 -6.79 8.50
CA ALA A 3 -0.53 -7.31 7.17
C ALA A 3 0.41 -6.36 6.44
N ARG A 4 0.88 -6.76 5.26
CA ARG A 4 1.66 -5.90 4.38
C ARG A 4 0.79 -5.50 3.18
N LEU A 5 0.71 -4.19 2.94
CA LEU A 5 0.07 -3.64 1.75
C LEU A 5 1.19 -3.19 0.80
N ASN A 6 1.39 -3.94 -0.27
CA ASN A 6 2.43 -3.69 -1.24
C ASN A 6 1.81 -3.11 -2.51
N ILE A 7 2.28 -1.95 -2.93
CA ILE A 7 1.80 -1.27 -4.13
C ILE A 7 2.82 -1.48 -5.25
N PHE A 8 2.34 -1.82 -6.44
CA PHE A 8 3.17 -2.02 -7.62
C PHE A 8 2.68 -1.14 -8.76
N LYS A 9 3.62 -0.60 -9.52
CA LYS A 9 3.32 0.13 -10.75
C LYS A 9 3.33 -0.87 -11.90
N MET A 10 2.18 -1.06 -12.54
CA MET A 10 2.06 -1.97 -13.70
C MET A 10 2.58 -1.30 -14.97
N GLN A 11 2.18 -0.04 -15.15
CA GLN A 11 2.60 0.83 -16.25
C GLN A 11 2.28 2.26 -15.83
N PRO A 12 2.76 3.29 -16.53
CA PRO A 12 2.44 4.67 -16.16
C PRO A 12 0.93 4.88 -16.02
N GLY A 13 0.50 5.37 -14.85
CA GLY A 13 -0.89 5.63 -14.55
C GLY A 13 -1.73 4.41 -14.19
N THR A 14 -1.10 3.25 -13.99
CA THR A 14 -1.83 2.02 -13.57
C THR A 14 -1.07 1.32 -12.47
N TYR A 15 -1.77 1.10 -11.36
CA TYR A 15 -1.18 0.49 -10.15
C TYR A 15 -2.00 -0.70 -9.68
N GLU A 16 -1.34 -1.61 -8.98
CA GLU A 16 -2.01 -2.72 -8.30
C GLU A 16 -1.59 -2.74 -6.84
N TYR A 17 -2.37 -3.44 -6.01
CA TYR A 17 -2.00 -3.69 -4.62
C TYR A 17 -2.08 -5.18 -4.32
N LEU A 18 -1.26 -5.60 -3.36
CA LEU A 18 -1.24 -6.96 -2.84
C LEU A 18 -1.19 -6.87 -1.32
N VAL A 19 -2.18 -7.48 -0.66
CA VAL A 19 -2.20 -7.58 0.81
C VAL A 19 -1.79 -8.99 1.19
N SER A 20 -0.75 -9.09 2.01
CA SER A 20 -0.21 -10.39 2.46
C SER A 20 0.07 -10.37 3.94
N CYS A 21 0.17 -11.56 4.53
CA CYS A 21 0.52 -11.74 5.94
C CYS A 21 1.33 -13.02 6.08
N GLY A 22 2.53 -12.89 6.64
CA GLY A 22 3.42 -14.05 6.82
C GLY A 22 3.82 -14.71 5.51
N GLY A 23 3.92 -13.95 4.43
CA GLY A 23 4.27 -14.47 3.11
C GLY A 23 3.10 -15.05 2.33
N GLN A 24 1.90 -15.04 2.91
CA GLN A 24 0.69 -15.56 2.25
C GLN A 24 -0.16 -14.42 1.73
N GLU A 25 -0.52 -14.47 0.44
CA GLU A 25 -1.43 -13.50 -0.16
C GLU A 25 -2.83 -13.67 0.41
N LEU A 26 -3.42 -12.57 0.86
CA LEU A 26 -4.78 -12.55 1.38
C LEU A 26 -5.75 -12.06 0.31
N PHE A 27 -5.46 -10.94 -0.32
CA PHE A 27 -6.25 -10.40 -1.41
C PHE A 27 -5.43 -9.37 -2.19
N SER A 28 -5.88 -9.06 -3.40
CA SER A 28 -5.20 -8.12 -4.28
C SER A 28 -6.20 -7.42 -5.20
N GLY A 29 -5.74 -6.37 -5.88
CA GLY A 29 -6.54 -5.66 -6.87
C GLY A 29 -5.65 -4.90 -7.83
N GLU A 30 -6.15 -4.61 -9.04
CA GLU A 30 -5.39 -3.95 -10.08
C GLU A 30 -6.23 -2.92 -10.83
N GLY A 31 -5.59 -2.11 -11.66
CA GLY A 31 -6.28 -1.14 -12.50
C GLY A 31 -6.56 0.20 -11.81
N TYR A 32 -5.81 0.54 -10.78
CA TYR A 32 -5.99 1.81 -10.07
C TYR A 32 -5.16 2.91 -10.72
N PRO A 33 -5.74 4.13 -10.88
CA PRO A 33 -5.07 5.21 -11.60
C PRO A 33 -3.98 5.91 -10.80
N SER A 34 -3.88 5.66 -9.49
CA SER A 34 -2.90 6.32 -8.64
C SER A 34 -2.51 5.46 -7.45
N ILE A 35 -1.36 5.75 -6.85
CA ILE A 35 -0.92 5.09 -5.62
C ILE A 35 -1.94 5.35 -4.50
N GLU A 36 -2.45 6.57 -4.41
CA GLU A 36 -3.48 6.93 -3.42
C GLU A 36 -4.70 6.03 -3.53
N SER A 37 -5.25 5.83 -4.73
CA SER A 37 -6.43 5.00 -4.92
C SER A 37 -6.16 3.53 -4.61
N ALA A 38 -4.95 3.04 -4.94
CA ALA A 38 -4.54 1.69 -4.61
C ALA A 38 -4.42 1.49 -3.10
N ILE A 39 -3.88 2.48 -2.37
CA ILE A 39 -3.82 2.44 -0.90
C ILE A 39 -5.22 2.36 -0.30
N LYS A 40 -6.13 3.22 -0.74
CA LYS A 40 -7.50 3.23 -0.24
C LYS A 40 -8.20 1.90 -0.49
N ALA A 41 -8.04 1.34 -1.67
CA ALA A 41 -8.64 0.06 -2.02
C ALA A 41 -8.07 -1.09 -1.18
N GLY A 42 -6.76 -1.13 -1.00
CA GLY A 42 -6.10 -2.17 -0.19
C GLY A 42 -6.46 -2.07 1.29
N ALA A 43 -6.71 -0.87 1.79
CA ALA A 43 -7.10 -0.65 3.19
C ALA A 43 -8.61 -0.81 3.43
N ASP A 44 -9.39 -1.01 2.38
CA ASP A 44 -10.84 -1.21 2.48
C ASP A 44 -11.14 -2.68 2.81
N THR A 45 -10.89 -3.04 4.04
CA THR A 45 -11.09 -4.40 4.53
C THR A 45 -11.59 -4.39 5.98
N ASP A 46 -12.28 -5.46 6.35
CA ASP A 46 -12.74 -5.70 7.71
C ASP A 46 -12.05 -6.94 8.27
N GLY A 47 -12.31 -7.24 9.52
CA GLY A 47 -11.84 -8.47 10.15
C GLY A 47 -10.62 -8.26 11.02
N PRO A 48 -9.72 -9.26 11.11
CA PRO A 48 -8.62 -9.22 12.08
C PRO A 48 -7.47 -8.28 11.76
N ILE A 49 -7.43 -7.71 10.54
CA ILE A 49 -6.38 -6.77 10.17
C ILE A 49 -6.65 -5.41 10.80
N THR A 50 -5.74 -4.92 11.63
CA THR A 50 -5.87 -3.66 12.34
C THR A 50 -4.93 -2.58 11.80
N ALA A 51 -3.83 -3.00 11.18
CA ALA A 51 -2.83 -2.10 10.60
C ALA A 51 -2.14 -2.80 9.44
N MET A 52 -1.50 -2.01 8.58
CA MET A 52 -0.74 -2.55 7.45
C MET A 52 0.61 -1.86 7.34
N GLU A 53 1.64 -2.65 7.04
CA GLU A 53 2.94 -2.17 6.64
C GLU A 53 2.84 -1.77 5.17
N LEU A 54 3.01 -0.47 4.90
CA LEU A 54 2.87 0.06 3.54
C LEU A 54 4.21 -0.03 2.81
N ALA A 55 4.19 -0.62 1.61
CA ALA A 55 5.38 -0.79 0.80
C ALA A 55 5.08 -0.43 -0.67
N TYR A 56 6.13 -0.02 -1.39
CA TYR A 56 6.05 0.24 -2.83
C TYR A 56 7.19 -0.51 -3.50
N SER A 57 6.84 -1.42 -4.40
CA SER A 57 7.81 -2.29 -5.08
C SER A 57 8.74 -3.00 -4.10
N GLY A 58 8.20 -3.42 -2.96
CA GLY A 58 8.94 -4.13 -1.93
C GLY A 58 9.71 -3.25 -0.94
N ILE A 59 9.72 -1.93 -1.13
CA ILE A 59 10.41 -0.99 -0.24
C ILE A 59 9.40 -0.44 0.78
N VAL A 60 9.63 -0.72 2.06
CA VAL A 60 8.71 -0.37 3.15
C VAL A 60 8.83 1.12 3.50
N GLY A 61 7.67 1.80 3.55
CA GLY A 61 7.59 3.21 3.94
C GLY A 61 7.09 3.45 5.35
N GLY A 62 6.59 2.43 6.04
CA GLY A 62 6.09 2.54 7.41
C GLY A 62 4.88 1.66 7.66
N THR A 63 4.42 1.61 8.92
CA THR A 63 3.25 0.84 9.35
C THR A 63 2.19 1.82 9.86
N TYR A 64 0.96 1.64 9.39
CA TYR A 64 -0.14 2.56 9.67
C TYR A 64 -1.42 1.80 9.99
N THR A 65 -2.30 2.42 10.80
CA THR A 65 -3.63 1.87 11.04
C THR A 65 -4.47 1.95 9.77
N LEU A 66 -5.51 1.11 9.67
CA LEU A 66 -6.42 1.16 8.52
C LEU A 66 -7.07 2.53 8.37
N ASN A 67 -7.49 3.13 9.48
CA ASN A 67 -8.11 4.45 9.44
C ASN A 67 -7.17 5.50 8.85
N ARG A 68 -5.89 5.46 9.21
CA ARG A 68 -4.90 6.38 8.69
C ARG A 68 -4.63 6.15 7.21
N LEU A 69 -4.54 4.88 6.79
CA LEU A 69 -4.36 4.54 5.37
C LEU A 69 -5.50 5.10 4.52
N ARG A 70 -6.73 5.05 5.03
CA ARG A 70 -7.89 5.58 4.32
C ARG A 70 -7.95 7.09 4.34
N ALA A 71 -7.70 7.71 5.50
CA ALA A 71 -7.84 9.15 5.68
C ALA A 71 -6.69 9.95 5.06
N ASP A 72 -5.46 9.43 5.15
CA ASP A 72 -4.24 10.14 4.75
C ASP A 72 -3.57 9.52 3.51
N ALA A 73 -4.32 8.79 2.69
CA ALA A 73 -3.76 8.06 1.55
C ALA A 73 -2.93 8.94 0.62
N ALA A 74 -3.36 10.18 0.36
CA ALA A 74 -2.63 11.11 -0.50
C ALA A 74 -1.25 11.47 0.08
N SER A 75 -1.22 11.82 1.38
CA SER A 75 0.03 12.16 2.08
C SER A 75 0.96 10.96 2.16
N LEU A 76 0.39 9.78 2.44
CA LEU A 76 1.16 8.54 2.53
C LEU A 76 1.71 8.12 1.17
N ALA A 77 0.96 8.34 0.09
CA ALA A 77 1.44 8.08 -1.27
C ALA A 77 2.66 8.95 -1.59
N THR A 78 2.61 10.23 -1.25
CA THR A 78 3.73 11.15 -1.47
C THR A 78 4.96 10.72 -0.67
N HIS A 79 4.77 10.39 0.62
CA HIS A 79 5.85 9.93 1.48
C HIS A 79 6.47 8.63 0.94
N LEU A 80 5.65 7.73 0.46
CA LEU A 80 6.11 6.45 -0.09
C LEU A 80 6.98 6.65 -1.33
N VAL A 81 6.58 7.52 -2.23
CA VAL A 81 7.36 7.86 -3.43
C VAL A 81 8.70 8.48 -3.04
N ASP A 82 8.70 9.41 -2.08
CA ASP A 82 9.92 10.04 -1.60
C ASP A 82 10.87 9.03 -0.95
N THR A 83 10.34 8.09 -0.18
CA THR A 83 11.12 7.03 0.46
C THR A 83 11.78 6.14 -0.58
N VAL A 84 11.05 5.73 -1.60
CA VAL A 84 11.56 4.88 -2.68
C VAL A 84 12.63 5.62 -3.47
N ALA A 85 12.42 6.89 -3.80
CA ALA A 85 13.39 7.71 -4.51
C ALA A 85 14.69 7.83 -3.72
N SER A 86 14.60 7.99 -2.39
CA SER A 86 15.80 8.09 -1.53
C SER A 86 16.59 6.79 -1.50
N VAL A 87 15.93 5.66 -1.60
CA VAL A 87 16.61 4.34 -1.58
C VAL A 87 17.27 4.05 -2.93
N ILE A 88 16.63 4.44 -4.03
CA ILE A 88 17.11 4.15 -5.38
C ILE A 88 18.25 5.09 -5.76
N ASP A 89 18.22 6.32 -5.33
CA ASP A 89 19.28 7.28 -5.56
C ASP A 89 20.51 6.93 -4.73
#